data_cb53a23e1f9ef5b38df00b39b5487f2e
#
_entry.id   cb53a23e1f9ef5b38df00b39b5487f2e
#
_cell.length_a   1.000
_cell.length_b   1.000
_cell.length_c   1.000
_cell.angle_alpha   90.00
_cell.angle_beta   90.00
_cell.angle_gamma   90.00
#
_symmetry.space_group_name_H-M   'P 1'
#
loop_
_entity.id
_entity.type
_entity.pdbx_description
1 polymer ?
#
loop_
_entity_poly.entity_id
_entity_poly.type
_entity_poly.pdbx_seq_one_letter_code
_entity_poly.pdbx_strand_id
1 'polypeptide(L)'
;MSRINYIPASLVPVSYGLLYNGHTILDSRNLAAAGWHVITRSEIITLLSVYDSTPLYGTLYECSHKLNEAGTIHWNNAFSNNESGLSFVGNGFRESEAAPSDYYNFRTSCHLWTSTLTGAYLYNVISQNQSSTQYVTTQADFLGRGLGVRLVRDTASIAPGQMGFYTGNNGKKYTSMLFAGLEILTTNLIETRFRNGDLIPLIDDQTAWRALTTAAYCFVNGDQANQ
;
A
#
# COMPACT_ATOMS: atom_id res chain seq x y z
N MET A 1 27.19 23.12 -1.12
CA MET A 1 27.48 22.07 -0.13
C MET A 1 26.28 21.12 -0.14
N SER A 2 26.46 19.92 -0.71
CA SER A 2 25.43 18.88 -0.72
C SER A 2 25.26 18.37 0.71
N ARG A 3 24.05 18.53 1.29
CA ARG A 3 23.71 17.88 2.55
C ARG A 3 23.50 16.39 2.22
N ILE A 4 24.45 15.55 2.62
CA ILE A 4 24.24 14.12 2.66
C ILE A 4 23.15 13.90 3.72
N ASN A 5 21.92 13.63 3.29
CA ASN A 5 20.85 13.22 4.21
C ASN A 5 21.24 11.84 4.76
N TYR A 6 21.68 11.80 6.01
CA TYR A 6 21.93 10.56 6.74
C TYR A 6 20.59 9.82 6.87
N ILE A 7 20.44 8.72 6.16
CA ILE A 7 19.30 7.81 6.30
C ILE A 7 19.60 6.89 7.48
N PRO A 8 18.83 6.94 8.59
CA PRO A 8 19.05 6.05 9.72
C PRO A 8 18.95 4.58 9.26
N ALA A 9 19.81 3.71 9.80
CA ALA A 9 19.81 2.27 9.48
C ALA A 9 18.48 1.54 9.79
N SER A 10 17.55 2.19 10.52
CA SER A 10 16.22 1.67 10.83
C SER A 10 15.12 2.14 9.87
N LEU A 11 15.47 2.95 8.84
CA LEU A 11 14.49 3.47 7.91
C LEU A 11 14.14 2.41 6.87
N VAL A 12 12.83 2.15 6.71
CA VAL A 12 12.33 1.23 5.69
C VAL A 12 12.51 1.87 4.31
N PRO A 13 13.26 1.25 3.40
CA PRO A 13 13.38 1.74 2.02
C PRO A 13 12.06 1.58 1.27
N VAL A 14 11.95 2.14 0.07
CA VAL A 14 10.88 1.76 -0.86
C VAL A 14 11.00 0.26 -1.12
N SER A 15 9.94 -0.47 -0.86
CA SER A 15 9.88 -1.93 -1.00
C SER A 15 8.45 -2.36 -1.38
N TYR A 16 8.30 -3.62 -1.80
CA TYR A 16 6.94 -4.15 -2.07
C TYR A 16 6.06 -4.19 -0.81
N GLY A 17 6.66 -4.24 0.38
CA GLY A 17 5.95 -4.35 1.65
C GLY A 17 5.51 -5.78 1.97
N LEU A 18 4.50 -5.89 2.82
CA LEU A 18 3.81 -7.15 3.11
C LEU A 18 2.39 -7.10 2.54
N LEU A 19 1.81 -8.28 2.27
CA LEU A 19 0.41 -8.42 1.89
C LEU A 19 -0.40 -8.81 3.13
N TYR A 20 -1.38 -8.00 3.47
CA TYR A 20 -2.30 -8.22 4.58
C TYR A 20 -3.67 -8.61 4.05
N ASN A 21 -4.38 -9.52 4.74
CA ASN A 21 -5.78 -9.75 4.41
C ASN A 21 -6.67 -8.62 4.95
N GLY A 22 -7.89 -8.50 4.43
CA GLY A 22 -8.83 -7.46 4.85
C GLY A 22 -9.25 -7.57 6.32
N HIS A 23 -9.22 -8.78 6.90
CA HIS A 23 -9.46 -8.98 8.34
C HIS A 23 -8.42 -8.25 9.19
N THR A 24 -7.15 -8.14 8.74
CA THR A 24 -6.13 -7.34 9.41
C THR A 24 -6.46 -5.85 9.42
N ILE A 25 -7.04 -5.34 8.33
CA ILE A 25 -7.44 -3.92 8.21
C ILE A 25 -8.58 -3.58 9.16
N LEU A 26 -9.51 -4.52 9.36
CA LEU A 26 -10.69 -4.36 10.20
C LEU A 26 -10.47 -4.74 11.66
N ASP A 27 -9.30 -5.25 12.02
CA ASP A 27 -9.02 -5.72 13.37
C ASP A 27 -8.99 -4.55 14.36
N SER A 28 -9.76 -4.67 15.45
CA SER A 28 -9.90 -3.64 16.48
C SER A 28 -8.60 -3.32 17.22
N ARG A 29 -7.60 -4.22 17.18
CA ARG A 29 -6.25 -3.99 17.71
C ARG A 29 -5.45 -2.97 16.90
N ASN A 30 -5.93 -2.60 15.72
CA ASN A 30 -5.38 -1.62 14.79
C ASN A 30 -3.97 -1.94 14.28
N LEU A 31 -3.84 -1.95 12.95
CA LEU A 31 -2.54 -2.12 12.27
C LEU A 31 -1.67 -0.86 12.40
N ALA A 32 -2.26 0.33 12.33
CA ALA A 32 -1.56 1.61 12.42
C ALA A 32 -1.31 2.02 13.87
N ALA A 33 -0.18 2.63 14.19
CA ALA A 33 0.08 3.26 15.47
C ALA A 33 -0.84 4.49 15.69
N ALA A 34 -0.91 5.01 16.92
CA ALA A 34 -1.76 6.14 17.26
C ALA A 34 -1.43 7.39 16.41
N GLY A 35 -2.45 8.11 15.97
CA GLY A 35 -2.34 9.26 15.10
C GLY A 35 -2.17 8.94 13.61
N TRP A 36 -2.29 7.65 13.25
CA TRP A 36 -2.25 7.16 11.87
C TRP A 36 -3.35 6.14 11.63
N HIS A 37 -3.79 6.04 10.37
CA HIS A 37 -4.78 5.06 9.93
C HIS A 37 -4.45 4.53 8.54
N VAL A 38 -5.06 3.39 8.18
CA VAL A 38 -5.01 2.89 6.81
C VAL A 38 -5.80 3.82 5.91
N ILE A 39 -5.18 4.24 4.80
CA ILE A 39 -5.79 5.21 3.88
C ILE A 39 -7.25 4.85 3.54
N THR A 40 -8.14 5.83 3.55
CA THR A 40 -9.55 5.67 3.17
C THR A 40 -9.72 5.81 1.65
N ARG A 41 -10.86 5.33 1.12
CA ARG A 41 -11.22 5.56 -0.29
C ARG A 41 -11.35 7.04 -0.62
N SER A 42 -11.91 7.85 0.27
CA SER A 42 -12.04 9.29 0.04
C SER A 42 -10.69 10.01 -0.03
N GLU A 43 -9.72 9.60 0.79
CA GLU A 43 -8.36 10.14 0.72
C GLU A 43 -7.65 9.74 -0.58
N ILE A 44 -7.84 8.50 -1.06
CA ILE A 44 -7.35 8.11 -2.39
C ILE A 44 -7.95 9.00 -3.48
N ILE A 45 -9.25 9.26 -3.44
CA ILE A 45 -9.91 10.16 -4.40
C ILE A 45 -9.30 11.56 -4.31
N THR A 46 -8.99 12.06 -3.11
CA THR A 46 -8.30 13.34 -2.91
C THR A 46 -6.90 13.34 -3.52
N LEU A 47 -6.12 12.26 -3.36
CA LEU A 47 -4.80 12.14 -4.00
C LEU A 47 -4.93 12.16 -5.53
N LEU A 48 -5.90 11.45 -6.08
CA LEU A 48 -6.10 11.34 -7.53
C LEU A 48 -6.59 12.65 -8.14
N SER A 49 -7.37 13.44 -7.40
CA SER A 49 -7.92 14.73 -7.86
C SER A 49 -6.86 15.78 -8.19
N VAL A 50 -5.61 15.61 -7.74
CA VAL A 50 -4.47 16.46 -8.14
C VAL A 50 -4.19 16.33 -9.65
N TYR A 51 -4.45 15.15 -10.21
CA TYR A 51 -4.15 14.85 -11.61
C TYR A 51 -5.39 14.73 -12.49
N ASP A 52 -6.57 14.53 -11.90
CA ASP A 52 -7.84 14.44 -12.62
C ASP A 52 -8.97 15.05 -11.80
N SER A 53 -9.72 15.96 -12.41
CA SER A 53 -10.86 16.63 -11.77
C SER A 53 -12.12 15.75 -11.65
N THR A 54 -12.14 14.55 -12.25
CA THR A 54 -13.29 13.65 -12.25
C THR A 54 -12.96 12.24 -11.72
N PRO A 55 -12.31 12.09 -10.57
CA PRO A 55 -11.79 10.80 -10.09
C PRO A 55 -12.87 9.79 -9.65
N LEU A 56 -14.17 10.09 -9.82
CA LEU A 56 -15.27 9.29 -9.27
C LEU A 56 -15.74 8.14 -10.17
N TYR A 57 -15.45 8.17 -11.48
CA TYR A 57 -16.00 7.20 -12.44
C TYR A 57 -14.90 6.58 -13.29
N GLY A 58 -14.26 5.57 -12.77
CA GLY A 58 -13.53 4.66 -13.62
C GLY A 58 -12.04 4.95 -13.73
N THR A 59 -11.51 4.58 -14.81
CA THR A 59 -10.13 4.40 -15.16
C THR A 59 -9.45 5.73 -15.45
N LEU A 60 -8.56 6.16 -14.55
CA LEU A 60 -7.76 7.38 -14.72
C LEU A 60 -6.47 7.04 -15.47
N TYR A 61 -6.48 7.25 -16.78
CA TYR A 61 -5.39 6.80 -17.66
C TYR A 61 -4.03 7.48 -17.41
N GLU A 62 -3.98 8.66 -16.85
CA GLU A 62 -2.71 9.39 -16.71
C GLU A 62 -2.15 9.46 -15.30
N CYS A 63 -2.91 9.03 -14.28
CA CYS A 63 -2.48 9.16 -12.89
C CYS A 63 -1.46 8.09 -12.48
N SER A 64 -1.55 6.88 -13.02
CA SER A 64 -0.71 5.77 -12.56
C SER A 64 0.79 6.03 -12.76
N HIS A 65 1.20 6.57 -13.91
CA HIS A 65 2.60 6.84 -14.18
C HIS A 65 3.20 7.92 -13.27
N LYS A 66 2.36 8.82 -12.74
CA LYS A 66 2.77 9.87 -11.80
C LYS A 66 2.87 9.38 -10.36
N LEU A 67 2.08 8.36 -9.99
CA LEU A 67 2.05 7.78 -8.65
C LEU A 67 3.06 6.64 -8.48
N ASN A 68 3.25 5.84 -9.54
CA ASN A 68 4.11 4.66 -9.52
C ASN A 68 5.58 5.05 -9.50
N GLU A 69 6.39 4.23 -8.80
CA GLU A 69 7.84 4.36 -8.78
C GLU A 69 8.41 4.38 -10.20
N ALA A 70 9.40 5.24 -10.44
CA ALA A 70 10.10 5.30 -11.71
C ALA A 70 11.11 4.15 -11.86
N GLY A 71 11.27 3.66 -13.09
CA GLY A 71 12.23 2.61 -13.42
C GLY A 71 11.69 1.20 -13.25
N THR A 72 12.62 0.22 -13.17
CA THR A 72 12.30 -1.21 -13.22
C THR A 72 12.70 -1.98 -11.97
N ILE A 73 12.99 -1.31 -10.85
CA ILE A 73 13.34 -2.00 -9.59
C ILE A 73 12.15 -2.81 -9.10
N HIS A 74 10.97 -2.19 -8.99
CA HIS A 74 9.75 -2.84 -8.51
C HIS A 74 8.68 -3.02 -9.61
N TRP A 75 9.03 -2.76 -10.89
CA TRP A 75 8.15 -2.87 -12.04
C TRP A 75 8.80 -3.65 -13.18
N ASN A 76 8.00 -4.31 -14.03
CA ASN A 76 8.50 -4.99 -15.23
C ASN A 76 8.86 -4.01 -16.36
N ASN A 77 8.47 -2.74 -16.24
CA ASN A 77 8.73 -1.70 -17.24
C ASN A 77 8.95 -0.34 -16.57
N ALA A 78 9.49 0.62 -17.34
CA ALA A 78 9.89 1.95 -16.88
C ALA A 78 8.95 3.06 -17.39
N PHE A 79 7.65 2.82 -17.53
CA PHE A 79 6.71 3.82 -18.06
C PHE A 79 6.38 4.94 -17.05
N SER A 80 6.64 4.73 -15.77
CA SER A 80 6.29 5.67 -14.71
C SER A 80 7.43 6.63 -14.41
N ASN A 81 7.07 7.86 -14.02
CA ASN A 81 8.02 8.94 -13.71
C ASN A 81 8.04 9.34 -12.23
N ASN A 82 7.08 8.82 -11.42
CA ASN A 82 6.96 9.12 -9.99
C ASN A 82 6.86 10.62 -9.67
N GLU A 83 6.20 11.41 -10.49
CA GLU A 83 6.05 12.87 -10.30
C GLU A 83 5.50 13.23 -8.91
N SER A 84 4.63 12.39 -8.35
CA SER A 84 4.06 12.57 -7.01
C SER A 84 5.07 12.37 -5.87
N GLY A 85 6.14 11.59 -6.09
CA GLY A 85 7.05 11.12 -5.04
C GLY A 85 6.47 9.99 -4.17
N LEU A 86 5.25 9.52 -4.43
CA LEU A 86 4.59 8.50 -3.61
C LEU A 86 5.15 7.08 -3.82
N SER A 87 5.83 6.83 -4.92
CA SER A 87 6.52 5.56 -5.20
C SER A 87 5.63 4.33 -4.99
N PHE A 88 4.48 4.27 -5.67
CA PHE A 88 3.67 3.05 -5.67
C PHE A 88 4.45 1.95 -6.39
N VAL A 89 4.44 0.73 -5.86
CA VAL A 89 5.23 -0.41 -6.35
C VAL A 89 4.34 -1.55 -6.79
N GLY A 90 4.82 -2.36 -7.73
CA GLY A 90 4.10 -3.49 -8.31
C GLY A 90 4.03 -4.70 -7.38
N ASN A 91 3.43 -4.54 -6.20
CA ASN A 91 3.31 -5.61 -5.19
C ASN A 91 2.36 -6.74 -5.60
N GLY A 92 1.50 -6.54 -6.61
CA GLY A 92 0.47 -7.51 -6.95
C GLY A 92 -0.47 -7.79 -5.78
N PHE A 93 -1.07 -8.99 -5.77
CA PHE A 93 -1.93 -9.45 -4.69
C PHE A 93 -1.87 -10.96 -4.50
N ARG A 94 -2.27 -11.43 -3.31
CA ARG A 94 -2.50 -12.85 -3.03
C ARG A 94 -3.99 -13.15 -3.13
N GLU A 95 -4.32 -14.25 -3.84
CA GLU A 95 -5.69 -14.70 -4.04
C GLU A 95 -6.21 -15.48 -2.83
N SER A 96 -7.50 -15.31 -2.53
CA SER A 96 -8.22 -16.03 -1.46
C SER A 96 -9.14 -17.13 -1.95
N GLU A 97 -9.39 -17.20 -3.25
CA GLU A 97 -10.26 -18.18 -3.86
C GLU A 97 -9.46 -19.28 -4.55
N ALA A 98 -10.16 -20.37 -4.96
CA ALA A 98 -9.54 -21.42 -5.75
C ALA A 98 -9.21 -20.89 -7.16
N ALA A 99 -7.92 -20.73 -7.44
CA ALA A 99 -7.41 -20.17 -8.67
C ALA A 99 -6.13 -20.90 -9.11
N PRO A 100 -5.73 -20.81 -10.38
CA PRO A 100 -4.53 -21.49 -10.90
C PRO A 100 -3.22 -21.03 -10.24
N SER A 101 -3.18 -19.82 -9.70
CA SER A 101 -2.02 -19.27 -9.00
C SER A 101 -2.44 -18.69 -7.66
N ASP A 102 -1.51 -18.64 -6.70
CA ASP A 102 -1.71 -18.02 -5.40
C ASP A 102 -1.47 -16.51 -5.45
N TYR A 103 -0.61 -16.06 -6.38
CA TYR A 103 -0.22 -14.65 -6.53
C TYR A 103 -0.44 -14.18 -7.95
N TYR A 104 -0.87 -12.92 -8.07
CA TYR A 104 -1.18 -12.28 -9.35
C TYR A 104 -0.59 -10.88 -9.44
N ASN A 105 -0.34 -10.45 -10.66
CA ASN A 105 0.02 -9.08 -11.02
C ASN A 105 1.30 -8.55 -10.35
N PHE A 106 2.18 -9.45 -9.86
CA PHE A 106 3.48 -9.05 -9.32
C PHE A 106 4.28 -8.28 -10.38
N ARG A 107 4.81 -7.12 -10.00
CA ARG A 107 5.54 -6.17 -10.84
C ARG A 107 4.76 -5.58 -12.04
N THR A 108 3.44 -5.77 -12.08
CA THR A 108 2.58 -5.20 -13.13
C THR A 108 1.47 -4.31 -12.59
N SER A 109 1.06 -4.52 -11.33
CA SER A 109 0.07 -3.68 -10.66
C SER A 109 0.39 -3.49 -9.18
N CYS A 110 0.15 -2.28 -8.69
CA CYS A 110 0.10 -1.97 -7.27
C CYS A 110 -1.31 -2.23 -6.76
N HIS A 111 -1.45 -2.99 -5.69
CA HIS A 111 -2.72 -3.24 -5.01
C HIS A 111 -2.61 -2.84 -3.55
N LEU A 112 -3.45 -1.90 -3.10
CA LEU A 112 -3.47 -1.42 -1.72
C LEU A 112 -4.88 -1.48 -1.14
N TRP A 113 -5.01 -1.93 0.11
CA TRP A 113 -6.23 -1.79 0.87
C TRP A 113 -6.55 -0.33 1.17
N THR A 114 -7.83 -0.02 1.21
CA THR A 114 -8.35 1.12 1.97
C THR A 114 -9.09 0.62 3.20
N SER A 115 -9.30 1.47 4.20
CA SER A 115 -10.11 1.15 5.37
C SER A 115 -11.62 1.35 5.16
N THR A 116 -12.05 1.67 3.93
CA THR A 116 -13.45 1.96 3.64
C THR A 116 -14.22 0.69 3.29
N LEU A 117 -15.21 0.36 4.14
CA LEU A 117 -16.13 -0.76 3.91
C LEU A 117 -17.22 -0.43 2.88
N THR A 118 -17.62 -1.45 2.14
CA THR A 118 -18.83 -1.45 1.32
C THR A 118 -19.51 -2.82 1.44
N GLY A 119 -20.55 -2.91 2.29
CA GLY A 119 -21.15 -4.18 2.67
C GLY A 119 -20.12 -5.10 3.36
N ALA A 120 -19.92 -6.30 2.83
CA ALA A 120 -18.96 -7.29 3.35
C ALA A 120 -17.55 -7.18 2.73
N TYR A 121 -17.28 -6.13 1.97
CA TYR A 121 -16.03 -5.93 1.23
C TYR A 121 -15.29 -4.68 1.72
N LEU A 122 -13.99 -4.61 1.46
CA LEU A 122 -13.20 -3.38 1.55
C LEU A 122 -12.94 -2.83 0.15
N TYR A 123 -12.90 -1.50 0.02
CA TYR A 123 -12.32 -0.91 -1.19
C TYR A 123 -10.82 -1.09 -1.22
N ASN A 124 -10.29 -1.40 -2.40
CA ASN A 124 -8.87 -1.35 -2.70
C ASN A 124 -8.56 -0.27 -3.75
N VAL A 125 -7.29 0.02 -3.91
CA VAL A 125 -6.73 0.83 -5.00
C VAL A 125 -5.90 -0.08 -5.88
N ILE A 126 -6.09 0.01 -7.18
CA ILE A 126 -5.26 -0.66 -8.17
C ILE A 126 -4.62 0.41 -9.05
N SER A 127 -3.29 0.45 -9.09
CA SER A 127 -2.51 1.26 -10.03
C SER A 127 -1.73 0.34 -10.96
N GLN A 128 -2.02 0.40 -12.25
CA GLN A 128 -1.36 -0.45 -13.26
C GLN A 128 -0.22 0.28 -13.95
N ASN A 129 0.81 -0.46 -14.34
CA ASN A 129 1.97 0.03 -15.08
C ASN A 129 2.28 -0.91 -16.25
N GLN A 130 1.38 -0.98 -17.22
CA GLN A 130 1.55 -1.77 -18.44
C GLN A 130 1.54 -0.85 -19.66
N SER A 131 2.21 -1.26 -20.74
CA SER A 131 2.38 -0.43 -21.96
C SER A 131 1.08 0.01 -22.63
N SER A 132 0.00 -0.73 -22.45
CA SER A 132 -1.32 -0.45 -23.05
C SER A 132 -2.39 -0.05 -22.04
N THR A 133 -2.11 -0.16 -20.74
CA THR A 133 -3.08 0.09 -19.66
C THR A 133 -2.38 0.72 -18.45
N GLN A 134 -2.40 2.03 -18.40
CA GLN A 134 -1.95 2.81 -17.26
C GLN A 134 -3.16 3.48 -16.63
N TYR A 135 -3.68 2.90 -15.55
CA TYR A 135 -4.81 3.48 -14.85
C TYR A 135 -4.73 3.28 -13.34
N VAL A 136 -5.43 4.15 -12.63
CA VAL A 136 -5.75 3.95 -11.22
C VAL A 136 -7.25 3.80 -11.07
N THR A 137 -7.68 2.83 -10.29
CA THR A 137 -9.09 2.62 -9.96
C THR A 137 -9.27 2.21 -8.52
N THR A 138 -10.49 2.34 -8.00
CA THR A 138 -10.90 1.77 -6.72
C THR A 138 -12.05 0.80 -6.95
N GLN A 139 -11.96 -0.38 -6.36
CA GLN A 139 -13.02 -1.40 -6.45
C GLN A 139 -13.22 -2.09 -5.09
N ALA A 140 -14.38 -2.71 -4.91
CA ALA A 140 -14.65 -3.58 -3.77
C ALA A 140 -13.92 -4.92 -3.93
N ASP A 141 -13.37 -5.43 -2.85
CA ASP A 141 -12.62 -6.68 -2.86
C ASP A 141 -12.89 -7.53 -1.63
N PHE A 142 -12.67 -8.86 -1.76
CA PHE A 142 -12.90 -9.83 -0.70
C PHE A 142 -11.89 -9.69 0.44
N LEU A 143 -12.37 -9.78 1.68
CA LEU A 143 -11.51 -9.66 2.88
C LEU A 143 -10.40 -10.73 2.95
N GLY A 144 -10.58 -11.86 2.28
CA GLY A 144 -9.58 -12.93 2.24
C GLY A 144 -8.34 -12.60 1.39
N ARG A 145 -8.43 -11.66 0.41
CA ARG A 145 -7.28 -11.31 -0.42
C ARG A 145 -6.16 -10.66 0.38
N GLY A 146 -4.93 -10.88 -0.07
CA GLY A 146 -3.74 -10.24 0.48
C GLY A 146 -3.30 -9.07 -0.37
N LEU A 147 -3.36 -7.86 0.17
CA LEU A 147 -2.96 -6.62 -0.51
C LEU A 147 -1.98 -5.82 0.36
N GLY A 148 -1.22 -4.92 -0.27
CA GLY A 148 -0.37 -3.96 0.44
C GLY A 148 -1.17 -2.94 1.24
N VAL A 149 -0.47 -2.19 2.08
CA VAL A 149 -1.08 -1.15 2.94
C VAL A 149 -0.21 0.10 2.94
N ARG A 150 -0.85 1.26 2.89
CA ARG A 150 -0.24 2.55 3.21
C ARG A 150 -1.05 3.29 4.26
N LEU A 151 -0.33 4.04 5.09
CA LEU A 151 -0.94 4.81 6.16
C LEU A 151 -0.95 6.29 5.82
N VAL A 152 -1.97 6.96 6.34
CA VAL A 152 -2.12 8.42 6.35
C VAL A 152 -2.19 8.87 7.79
N ARG A 153 -1.63 10.04 8.08
CA ARG A 153 -1.68 10.65 9.40
C ARG A 153 -3.01 11.36 9.62
N ASP A 154 -3.62 11.17 10.80
CA ASP A 154 -4.94 11.74 11.16
C ASP A 154 -4.97 13.26 11.00
N THR A 155 -3.85 13.92 11.31
CA THR A 155 -3.65 15.35 11.06
C THR A 155 -2.23 15.56 10.59
N ALA A 156 -2.04 16.09 9.38
CA ALA A 156 -0.71 16.35 8.82
C ALA A 156 0.10 17.28 9.75
N SER A 157 1.37 16.94 9.95
CA SER A 157 2.27 17.67 10.87
C SER A 157 3.48 18.29 10.18
N ILE A 158 3.60 18.10 8.88
CA ILE A 158 4.70 18.60 8.07
C ILE A 158 4.21 19.59 7.02
N ALA A 159 5.08 20.52 6.61
CA ALA A 159 4.80 21.46 5.52
C ALA A 159 5.10 20.83 4.14
N PRO A 160 4.56 21.40 3.04
CA PRO A 160 4.90 20.99 1.68
C PRO A 160 6.42 20.96 1.46
N GLY A 161 6.93 19.87 0.85
CA GLY A 161 8.35 19.68 0.57
C GLY A 161 9.19 19.18 1.76
N GLN A 162 8.60 19.03 2.94
CA GLN A 162 9.25 18.40 4.10
C GLN A 162 9.02 16.90 4.09
N MET A 163 10.00 16.15 4.60
CA MET A 163 9.86 14.73 4.93
C MET A 163 9.45 14.56 6.38
N GLY A 164 8.45 13.74 6.62
CA GLY A 164 8.04 13.28 7.93
C GLY A 164 8.43 11.82 8.16
N PHE A 165 8.10 11.32 9.35
CA PHE A 165 8.40 9.95 9.75
C PHE A 165 7.24 9.34 10.53
N TYR A 166 7.00 8.07 10.27
CA TYR A 166 6.13 7.20 11.06
C TYR A 166 7.00 6.15 11.76
N THR A 167 6.79 5.93 13.05
CA THR A 167 7.39 4.80 13.77
C THR A 167 6.30 3.75 13.97
N GLY A 168 6.51 2.59 13.37
CA GLY A 168 5.58 1.48 13.42
C GLY A 168 5.56 0.74 14.74
N ASN A 169 4.59 -0.16 14.90
CA ASN A 169 4.38 -0.94 16.13
C ASN A 169 5.55 -1.90 16.44
N ASN A 170 6.33 -2.27 15.42
CA ASN A 170 7.55 -3.09 15.55
C ASN A 170 8.83 -2.24 15.63
N GLY A 171 8.73 -0.92 15.79
CA GLY A 171 9.84 0.03 15.91
C GLY A 171 10.51 0.42 14.61
N LYS A 172 10.04 -0.07 13.45
CA LYS A 172 10.54 0.33 12.13
C LYS A 172 10.15 1.77 11.82
N LYS A 173 11.00 2.50 11.10
CA LYS A 173 10.73 3.87 10.68
C LYS A 173 10.43 3.93 9.19
N TYR A 174 9.39 4.65 8.84
CA TYR A 174 8.93 4.88 7.47
C TYR A 174 8.97 6.37 7.18
N THR A 175 9.31 6.73 5.96
CA THR A 175 9.20 8.11 5.50
C THR A 175 7.76 8.44 5.14
N SER A 176 7.34 9.67 5.45
CA SER A 176 6.11 10.26 4.98
C SER A 176 6.36 11.57 4.24
N MET A 177 5.41 11.98 3.43
CA MET A 177 5.41 13.26 2.72
C MET A 177 4.02 13.87 2.73
N LEU A 178 3.95 15.19 2.57
CA LEU A 178 2.68 15.88 2.36
C LEU A 178 2.36 15.89 0.86
N PHE A 179 1.23 15.25 0.49
CA PHE A 179 0.70 15.25 -0.86
C PHE A 179 -0.82 15.43 -0.82
N ALA A 180 -1.35 16.34 -1.63
CA ALA A 180 -2.79 16.70 -1.65
C ALA A 180 -3.37 17.07 -0.26
N GLY A 181 -2.56 17.66 0.63
CA GLY A 181 -2.95 17.98 2.00
C GLY A 181 -2.91 16.80 2.99
N LEU A 182 -2.56 15.59 2.53
CA LEU A 182 -2.43 14.39 3.34
C LEU A 182 -0.96 14.07 3.63
N GLU A 183 -0.61 13.78 4.88
CA GLU A 183 0.70 13.21 5.22
C GLU A 183 0.62 11.70 5.08
N ILE A 184 1.22 11.16 4.01
CA ILE A 184 1.13 9.76 3.60
C ILE A 184 2.51 9.10 3.57
N LEU A 185 2.58 7.79 3.87
CA LEU A 185 3.81 7.00 3.72
C LEU A 185 4.23 6.88 2.26
N THR A 186 5.54 6.97 2.01
CA THR A 186 6.15 6.82 0.68
C THR A 186 6.52 5.38 0.34
N THR A 187 6.37 4.44 1.27
CA THR A 187 6.61 3.00 1.07
C THR A 187 5.47 2.18 1.65
N ASN A 188 5.32 0.94 1.20
CA ASN A 188 4.34 0.01 1.73
C ASN A 188 4.72 -0.47 3.12
N LEU A 189 3.71 -0.84 3.91
CA LEU A 189 3.87 -1.25 5.30
C LEU A 189 4.49 -2.65 5.41
N ILE A 190 5.38 -2.84 6.41
CA ILE A 190 5.99 -4.12 6.78
C ILE A 190 5.82 -4.42 8.28
N GLU A 191 4.67 -4.03 8.84
CA GLU A 191 4.35 -4.28 10.25
C GLU A 191 3.93 -5.73 10.48
N THR A 192 4.49 -6.33 11.52
CA THR A 192 4.16 -7.70 11.96
C THR A 192 3.45 -7.73 13.31
N ARG A 193 3.09 -6.53 13.81
CA ARG A 193 2.38 -6.36 15.09
C ARG A 193 1.25 -5.35 14.97
N PHE A 194 0.20 -5.58 15.74
CA PHE A 194 -0.84 -4.61 16.00
C PHE A 194 -0.35 -3.54 16.99
N ARG A 195 -1.11 -2.44 17.11
CA ARG A 195 -0.83 -1.33 18.02
C ARG A 195 -0.67 -1.76 19.48
N ASN A 196 -1.41 -2.79 19.92
CA ASN A 196 -1.31 -3.32 21.29
C ASN A 196 -0.10 -4.25 21.52
N GLY A 197 0.72 -4.49 20.49
CA GLY A 197 1.89 -5.35 20.51
C GLY A 197 1.66 -6.80 20.13
N ASP A 198 0.42 -7.24 19.95
CA ASP A 198 0.11 -8.61 19.50
C ASP A 198 0.71 -8.88 18.13
N LEU A 199 1.16 -10.10 17.90
CA LEU A 199 1.65 -10.54 16.59
C LEU A 199 0.49 -10.67 15.60
N ILE A 200 0.74 -10.25 14.36
CA ILE A 200 -0.08 -10.62 13.21
C ILE A 200 0.49 -11.95 12.69
N PRO A 201 -0.31 -13.00 12.53
CA PRO A 201 0.18 -14.30 12.04
C PRO A 201 0.73 -14.20 10.61
N LEU A 202 1.91 -14.79 10.38
CA LEU A 202 2.43 -15.07 9.04
C LEU A 202 1.81 -16.39 8.55
N ILE A 203 1.15 -16.37 7.39
CA ILE A 203 0.53 -17.53 6.78
C ILE A 203 0.99 -17.66 5.33
N ASP A 204 1.92 -18.56 5.06
CA ASP A 204 2.45 -18.80 3.70
C ASP A 204 1.71 -19.93 2.97
N ASP A 205 1.18 -20.93 3.70
CA ASP A 205 0.39 -22.00 3.10
C ASP A 205 -0.90 -21.49 2.48
N GLN A 206 -1.17 -21.84 1.22
CA GLN A 206 -2.31 -21.33 0.48
C GLN A 206 -3.64 -21.92 0.95
N THR A 207 -3.65 -23.17 1.37
CA THR A 207 -4.88 -23.80 1.89
C THR A 207 -5.28 -23.15 3.21
N ALA A 208 -4.31 -22.92 4.10
CA ALA A 208 -4.52 -22.19 5.34
C ALA A 208 -4.95 -20.74 5.07
N TRP A 209 -4.32 -20.05 4.10
CA TRP A 209 -4.70 -18.68 3.73
C TRP A 209 -6.17 -18.56 3.28
N ARG A 210 -6.61 -19.45 2.41
CA ARG A 210 -8.00 -19.50 1.91
C ARG A 210 -9.05 -19.76 3.01
N ALA A 211 -8.66 -20.45 4.07
CA ALA A 211 -9.53 -20.76 5.20
C ALA A 211 -9.59 -19.62 6.25
N LEU A 212 -8.84 -18.52 6.08
CA LEU A 212 -8.75 -17.48 7.08
C LEU A 212 -10.06 -16.68 7.20
N THR A 213 -10.47 -16.48 8.44
CA THR A 213 -11.51 -15.53 8.86
C THR A 213 -10.97 -14.52 9.88
N THR A 214 -9.66 -14.52 10.09
CA THR A 214 -8.94 -13.68 11.06
C THR A 214 -7.77 -13.01 10.38
N ALA A 215 -7.17 -12.04 11.08
CA ALA A 215 -6.03 -11.27 10.61
C ALA A 215 -4.81 -12.14 10.28
N ALA A 216 -4.16 -11.85 9.16
CA ALA A 216 -2.90 -12.47 8.76
C ALA A 216 -2.15 -11.59 7.74
N TYR A 217 -0.86 -11.88 7.59
CA TYR A 217 -0.05 -11.35 6.49
C TYR A 217 0.76 -12.46 5.82
N CYS A 218 1.27 -12.16 4.62
CA CYS A 218 2.23 -12.99 3.90
C CYS A 218 3.24 -12.13 3.16
N PHE A 219 4.29 -12.77 2.62
CA PHE A 219 5.27 -12.11 1.78
C PHE A 219 4.71 -11.88 0.36
N VAL A 220 5.14 -10.79 -0.26
CA VAL A 220 4.81 -10.51 -1.66
C VAL A 220 5.38 -11.62 -2.54
N ASN A 221 4.53 -12.18 -3.39
CA ASN A 221 4.86 -13.30 -4.28
C ASN A 221 5.46 -14.52 -3.54
N GLY A 222 5.15 -14.70 -2.25
CA GLY A 222 5.65 -15.79 -1.43
C GLY A 222 7.15 -15.73 -1.09
N ASP A 223 7.82 -14.62 -1.34
CA ASP A 223 9.26 -14.47 -1.12
C ASP A 223 9.58 -13.41 -0.07
N GLN A 224 10.21 -13.82 1.01
CA GLN A 224 10.65 -12.93 2.09
C GLN A 224 11.61 -11.83 1.60
N ALA A 225 12.36 -12.05 0.54
CA ALA A 225 13.26 -11.05 -0.02
C ALA A 225 12.54 -9.82 -0.61
N ASN A 226 11.23 -9.93 -0.82
CA ASN A 226 10.39 -8.87 -1.38
C ASN A 226 9.85 -7.85 -0.33
N GLN A 227 10.18 -8.01 0.95
CA GLN A 227 9.70 -7.09 2.00
C GLN A 227 10.58 -5.83 2.15
#